data_d19b8125cc59ec5f9528bd16bb8368ef
#
_entry.id   d19b8125cc59ec5f9528bd16bb8368ef
#
_cell.length_a   1.000
_cell.length_b   1.000
_cell.length_c   1.000
_cell.angle_alpha   90.00
_cell.angle_beta   90.00
_cell.angle_gamma   90.00
#
_symmetry.space_group_name_H-M   'P 1'
#
loop_
_entity.id
_entity.type
_entity.pdbx_description
1 polymer ?
#
loop_
_entity_poly.entity_id
_entity_poly.type
_entity_poly.pdbx_seq_one_letter_code
_entity_poly.pdbx_strand_id
1 'polypeptide(L)'
;MSVRRIAGPDSLWRLGKSSLEPLDPVELRYEMDLEEMIEATPELTGERTMIIGRQVRTPDGHVLDLLKLRATGSTITSECKRGRAKADAVGQLVAYGAWVDTLDRAALESIFDEYMRNRMGPLASRRPSLGEAFEEYFGMPMPPTLNQTQSMELIAGSVDVATLKAVRRLRENDIPISVHVVSSYKSGSETLMTVAEWMDVESPAERPISVRAQLEELHIATMAAVENSTSRLLTHIDRQRPRHSGHSGPFFTKGAHADILCFVLLFMPRFTASYVPYSLLEALYDRWVNEEEAYYGTQRVKPAHGFAQQLKHAIRMVGGWRWGRKYWDDDPSLENERLRLLAGRWPMPKRGQHLSGYARK
;
A
#
# COMPACT_ATOMS: atom_id res chain seq x y z
N MET A 1 -16.83 42.26 -10.52
CA MET A 1 -17.43 41.46 -9.42
C MET A 1 -16.50 40.30 -9.15
N SER A 2 -15.79 40.37 -8.01
CA SER A 2 -14.90 39.29 -7.60
C SER A 2 -15.72 38.10 -7.12
N VAL A 3 -15.62 36.96 -7.81
CA VAL A 3 -16.24 35.72 -7.37
C VAL A 3 -15.57 35.33 -6.07
N ARG A 4 -16.27 35.43 -4.93
CA ARG A 4 -15.80 34.90 -3.63
C ARG A 4 -15.62 33.40 -3.82
N ARG A 5 -14.35 32.96 -3.80
CA ARG A 5 -14.02 31.52 -3.71
C ARG A 5 -14.65 30.98 -2.45
N ILE A 6 -15.46 29.93 -2.57
CA ILE A 6 -15.91 29.15 -1.41
C ILE A 6 -14.64 28.43 -0.91
N ALA A 7 -14.22 28.75 0.32
CA ALA A 7 -13.08 28.13 0.94
C ALA A 7 -13.38 26.64 1.19
N GLY A 8 -12.44 25.77 0.79
CA GLY A 8 -12.51 24.32 1.06
C GLY A 8 -12.17 23.99 2.53
N PRO A 9 -12.30 22.72 2.93
CA PRO A 9 -12.03 22.28 4.30
C PRO A 9 -10.59 22.54 4.78
N ASP A 10 -9.64 22.71 3.86
CA ASP A 10 -8.22 22.98 4.15
C ASP A 10 -7.88 24.47 4.12
N SER A 11 -8.86 25.36 4.29
CA SER A 11 -8.65 26.80 4.22
C SER A 11 -8.15 27.34 5.54
N LEU A 12 -7.08 28.16 5.50
CA LEU A 12 -6.61 28.93 6.64
C LEU A 12 -7.30 30.30 6.67
N TRP A 13 -7.75 30.72 7.84
CA TRP A 13 -8.47 31.98 8.02
C TRP A 13 -7.76 32.86 9.02
N ARG A 14 -7.63 34.14 8.73
CA ARG A 14 -7.19 35.15 9.68
C ARG A 14 -8.36 35.64 10.51
N LEU A 15 -8.25 35.54 11.82
CA LEU A 15 -9.24 36.08 12.74
C LEU A 15 -9.00 37.59 12.91
N GLY A 16 -9.89 38.43 12.38
CA GLY A 16 -9.97 39.84 12.65
C GLY A 16 -10.81 40.12 13.89
N LYS A 17 -10.97 41.39 14.26
CA LYS A 17 -11.73 41.79 15.49
C LYS A 17 -13.21 41.38 15.41
N SER A 18 -13.82 41.31 14.23
CA SER A 18 -15.24 41.01 14.04
C SER A 18 -15.52 40.21 12.77
N SER A 19 -14.49 39.71 12.06
CA SER A 19 -14.62 38.99 10.79
C SER A 19 -13.54 37.96 10.66
N LEU A 20 -13.85 36.91 9.88
CA LEU A 20 -12.88 35.91 9.39
C LEU A 20 -12.56 36.26 7.94
N GLU A 21 -11.27 36.33 7.62
CA GLU A 21 -10.78 36.58 6.28
C GLU A 21 -10.02 35.33 5.80
N PRO A 22 -10.43 34.69 4.68
CA PRO A 22 -9.69 33.54 4.14
C PRO A 22 -8.33 34.04 3.63
N LEU A 23 -7.29 33.24 3.86
CA LEU A 23 -5.98 33.47 3.31
C LEU A 23 -5.86 32.79 1.94
N ASP A 24 -5.19 33.45 1.03
CA ASP A 24 -4.94 32.89 -0.29
C ASP A 24 -3.82 31.83 -0.23
N PRO A 25 -4.06 30.62 -0.77
CA PRO A 25 -3.01 29.61 -0.85
C PRO A 25 -1.93 30.07 -1.83
N VAL A 26 -0.68 29.78 -1.48
CA VAL A 26 0.50 30.03 -2.33
C VAL A 26 1.26 28.75 -2.53
N GLU A 27 1.79 28.52 -3.72
CA GLU A 27 2.71 27.40 -3.94
C GLU A 27 4.14 27.83 -3.64
N LEU A 28 4.93 26.93 -3.07
CA LEU A 28 6.38 27.11 -2.97
C LEU A 28 6.98 27.24 -4.37
N ARG A 29 7.99 28.06 -4.51
CA ARG A 29 8.58 28.36 -5.81
C ARG A 29 9.40 27.19 -6.34
N TYR A 30 10.20 26.59 -5.46
CA TYR A 30 11.09 25.48 -5.79
C TYR A 30 10.94 24.34 -4.76
N GLU A 31 11.25 23.12 -5.14
CA GLU A 31 11.30 21.94 -4.26
C GLU A 31 12.39 22.12 -3.20
N MET A 32 13.51 22.71 -3.62
CA MET A 32 14.64 23.06 -2.78
C MET A 32 14.27 24.02 -1.63
N ASP A 33 13.28 24.90 -1.82
CA ASP A 33 12.78 25.78 -0.73
C ASP A 33 12.16 24.95 0.40
N LEU A 34 11.45 23.86 0.06
CA LEU A 34 10.87 22.93 1.05
C LEU A 34 11.97 22.18 1.81
N GLU A 35 12.97 21.67 1.11
CA GLU A 35 14.12 20.99 1.72
C GLU A 35 14.87 21.93 2.69
N GLU A 36 15.09 23.20 2.30
CA GLU A 36 15.76 24.20 3.14
C GLU A 36 14.98 24.51 4.41
N MET A 37 13.65 24.60 4.31
CA MET A 37 12.78 24.84 5.49
C MET A 37 12.85 23.65 6.46
N ILE A 38 12.81 22.42 5.94
CA ILE A 38 12.93 21.21 6.78
C ILE A 38 14.33 21.08 7.35
N GLU A 39 15.36 21.41 6.58
CA GLU A 39 16.74 21.42 7.07
C GLU A 39 16.93 22.43 8.19
N ALA A 40 16.33 23.62 8.08
CA ALA A 40 16.40 24.66 9.09
C ALA A 40 15.54 24.34 10.34
N THR A 41 14.46 23.59 10.17
CA THR A 41 13.50 23.26 11.23
C THR A 41 13.01 21.83 11.05
N PRO A 42 13.83 20.82 11.41
CA PRO A 42 13.46 19.41 11.20
C PRO A 42 12.18 18.97 11.93
N GLU A 43 11.84 19.68 13.02
CA GLU A 43 10.64 19.45 13.83
C GLU A 43 9.32 19.77 13.08
N LEU A 44 9.37 20.40 11.92
CA LEU A 44 8.19 20.64 11.07
C LEU A 44 7.42 19.35 10.76
N THR A 45 8.10 18.21 10.71
CA THR A 45 7.48 16.90 10.47
C THR A 45 7.10 16.18 11.77
N GLY A 46 7.00 16.91 12.90
CA GLY A 46 6.44 16.42 14.16
C GLY A 46 7.42 15.68 15.08
N GLU A 47 8.64 15.40 14.61
CA GLU A 47 9.64 14.67 15.39
C GLU A 47 10.98 15.42 15.42
N ARG A 48 11.65 15.43 16.58
CA ARG A 48 13.00 15.98 16.69
C ARG A 48 14.03 15.05 16.05
N THR A 49 14.50 15.43 14.88
CA THR A 49 15.47 14.65 14.09
C THR A 49 16.62 15.55 13.65
N MET A 50 17.81 14.97 13.53
CA MET A 50 18.99 15.67 13.04
C MET A 50 19.22 15.34 11.55
N ILE A 51 19.34 16.37 10.71
CA ILE A 51 19.74 16.17 9.31
C ILE A 51 21.20 15.76 9.25
N ILE A 52 21.48 14.62 8.62
CA ILE A 52 22.83 14.11 8.42
C ILE A 52 23.25 14.07 6.94
N GLY A 53 22.30 14.30 6.03
CA GLY A 53 22.58 14.40 4.61
C GLY A 53 21.47 15.16 3.87
N ARG A 54 21.86 15.94 2.87
CA ARG A 54 20.96 16.61 1.93
C ARG A 54 21.46 16.38 0.53
N GLN A 55 20.55 16.06 -0.41
CA GLN A 55 20.85 15.72 -1.80
C GLN A 55 21.94 14.65 -1.91
N VAL A 56 21.74 13.56 -1.13
CA VAL A 56 22.71 12.48 -1.00
C VAL A 56 22.68 11.60 -2.23
N ARG A 57 23.80 11.47 -2.92
CA ARG A 57 23.92 10.63 -4.12
C ARG A 57 24.02 9.16 -3.74
N THR A 58 23.13 8.36 -4.31
CA THR A 58 23.21 6.89 -4.17
C THR A 58 24.20 6.30 -5.21
N PRO A 59 24.70 5.08 -4.99
CA PRO A 59 25.57 4.40 -5.95
C PRO A 59 24.96 4.23 -7.35
N ASP A 60 23.62 4.13 -7.42
CA ASP A 60 22.87 3.98 -8.68
C ASP A 60 22.60 5.30 -9.40
N GLY A 61 23.14 6.41 -8.87
CA GLY A 61 23.05 7.74 -9.47
C GLY A 61 21.77 8.51 -9.16
N HIS A 62 20.91 7.98 -8.29
CA HIS A 62 19.78 8.71 -7.74
C HIS A 62 20.22 9.70 -6.65
N VAL A 63 19.32 10.59 -6.26
CA VAL A 63 19.58 11.60 -5.25
C VAL A 63 18.47 11.56 -4.21
N LEU A 64 18.82 11.26 -2.97
CA LEU A 64 17.94 11.29 -1.82
C LEU A 64 17.89 12.73 -1.26
N ASP A 65 16.70 13.31 -1.12
CA ASP A 65 16.56 14.71 -0.72
C ASP A 65 17.10 14.95 0.69
N LEU A 66 16.64 14.22 1.69
CA LEU A 66 17.11 14.36 3.06
C LEU A 66 17.31 12.98 3.72
N LEU A 67 18.44 12.84 4.41
CA LEU A 67 18.69 11.74 5.33
C LEU A 67 18.75 12.29 6.76
N LYS A 68 17.93 11.76 7.63
CA LYS A 68 17.78 12.21 9.02
C LYS A 68 18.19 11.11 10.00
N LEU A 69 18.56 11.51 11.20
CA LEU A 69 18.91 10.62 12.31
C LEU A 69 18.06 10.96 13.54
N ARG A 70 17.49 9.96 14.19
CA ARG A 70 16.78 10.05 15.48
C ARG A 70 17.73 9.94 16.64
N ALA A 71 17.30 10.38 17.82
CA ALA A 71 18.01 10.17 19.06
C ALA A 71 18.28 8.69 19.38
N THR A 72 17.46 7.77 18.85
CA THR A 72 17.65 6.32 18.96
C THR A 72 18.74 5.76 18.07
N GLY A 73 19.29 6.56 17.14
CA GLY A 73 20.22 6.11 16.10
C GLY A 73 19.52 5.52 14.86
N SER A 74 18.19 5.53 14.82
CA SER A 74 17.41 5.12 13.64
C SER A 74 17.47 6.19 12.55
N THR A 75 17.41 5.78 11.29
CA THR A 75 17.41 6.71 10.14
C THR A 75 16.03 6.96 9.57
N ILE A 76 15.88 8.10 8.91
CA ILE A 76 14.70 8.46 8.13
C ILE A 76 15.16 8.91 6.74
N THR A 77 14.61 8.31 5.70
CA THR A 77 14.75 8.80 4.33
C THR A 77 13.56 9.67 3.98
N SER A 78 13.80 10.92 3.58
CA SER A 78 12.72 11.86 3.26
C SER A 78 12.80 12.26 1.79
N GLU A 79 11.65 12.21 1.12
CA GLU A 79 11.44 12.70 -0.25
C GLU A 79 10.52 13.91 -0.21
N CYS A 80 10.95 14.98 -0.84
CA CYS A 80 10.25 16.27 -0.86
C CYS A 80 9.63 16.51 -2.23
N LYS A 81 8.37 16.92 -2.28
CA LYS A 81 7.69 17.33 -3.50
C LYS A 81 6.99 18.67 -3.30
N ARG A 82 7.41 19.70 -4.02
CA ARG A 82 6.80 21.03 -3.95
C ARG A 82 5.29 21.02 -4.21
N GLY A 83 4.86 20.24 -5.20
CA GLY A 83 3.46 20.15 -5.62
C GLY A 83 2.83 18.82 -5.21
N ARG A 84 2.11 18.22 -6.19
CA ARG A 84 1.45 16.95 -6.00
C ARG A 84 2.43 15.78 -6.13
N ALA A 85 2.63 15.04 -5.03
CA ALA A 85 3.33 13.77 -5.07
C ALA A 85 2.50 12.70 -5.78
N LYS A 86 3.18 11.92 -6.63
CA LYS A 86 2.63 10.77 -7.36
C LYS A 86 3.26 9.47 -6.86
N ALA A 87 2.72 8.34 -7.30
CA ALA A 87 3.16 7.02 -6.84
C ALA A 87 4.64 6.69 -7.10
N ASP A 88 5.28 7.36 -8.05
CA ASP A 88 6.72 7.26 -8.32
C ASP A 88 7.57 7.74 -7.12
N ALA A 89 7.13 8.76 -6.38
CA ALA A 89 7.80 9.22 -5.17
C ALA A 89 7.88 8.12 -4.08
N VAL A 90 6.85 7.29 -3.95
CA VAL A 90 6.87 6.14 -3.05
C VAL A 90 7.89 5.10 -3.54
N GLY A 91 7.95 4.86 -4.84
CA GLY A 91 8.96 3.97 -5.44
C GLY A 91 10.39 4.45 -5.17
N GLN A 92 10.65 5.76 -5.26
CA GLN A 92 11.93 6.38 -4.92
C GLN A 92 12.28 6.15 -3.44
N LEU A 93 11.34 6.43 -2.52
CA LEU A 93 11.54 6.21 -1.09
C LEU A 93 11.88 4.76 -0.75
N VAL A 94 11.19 3.79 -1.36
CA VAL A 94 11.48 2.37 -1.16
C VAL A 94 12.88 2.01 -1.65
N ALA A 95 13.29 2.54 -2.80
CA ALA A 95 14.64 2.33 -3.34
C ALA A 95 15.72 2.95 -2.42
N TYR A 96 15.48 4.17 -1.93
CA TYR A 96 16.38 4.83 -0.98
C TYR A 96 16.46 4.09 0.35
N GLY A 97 15.31 3.64 0.89
CA GLY A 97 15.28 2.84 2.11
C GLY A 97 16.11 1.56 1.96
N ALA A 98 15.97 0.85 0.86
CA ALA A 98 16.75 -0.35 0.57
C ALA A 98 18.25 -0.09 0.49
N TRP A 99 18.68 1.05 -0.06
CA TRP A 99 20.07 1.45 -0.05
C TRP A 99 20.54 1.85 1.36
N VAL A 100 19.79 2.69 2.06
CA VAL A 100 20.14 3.15 3.42
C VAL A 100 20.25 1.95 4.38
N ASP A 101 19.45 0.89 4.18
CA ASP A 101 19.55 -0.36 4.96
C ASP A 101 20.94 -1.00 4.91
N THR A 102 21.69 -0.77 3.85
CA THR A 102 23.06 -1.28 3.69
C THR A 102 24.13 -0.42 4.36
N LEU A 103 23.77 0.78 4.86
CA LEU A 103 24.75 1.72 5.41
C LEU A 103 25.09 1.38 6.85
N ASP A 104 26.36 1.17 7.09
CA ASP A 104 26.93 1.07 8.42
C ASP A 104 27.22 2.47 9.02
N ARG A 105 27.71 2.46 10.25
CA ARG A 105 28.10 3.68 10.96
C ARG A 105 29.14 4.51 10.19
N ALA A 106 30.15 3.87 9.62
CA ALA A 106 31.23 4.57 8.91
C ALA A 106 30.71 5.25 7.64
N ALA A 107 29.78 4.61 6.93
CA ALA A 107 29.12 5.20 5.77
C ALA A 107 28.24 6.42 6.16
N LEU A 108 27.49 6.35 7.26
CA LEU A 108 26.72 7.49 7.77
C LEU A 108 27.62 8.66 8.23
N GLU A 109 28.75 8.38 8.88
CA GLU A 109 29.75 9.38 9.25
C GLU A 109 30.35 10.05 8.00
N SER A 110 30.61 9.28 6.94
CA SER A 110 31.10 9.82 5.66
C SER A 110 30.06 10.72 4.96
N ILE A 111 28.79 10.31 4.94
CA ILE A 111 27.69 11.13 4.40
C ILE A 111 27.59 12.44 5.18
N PHE A 112 27.65 12.38 6.50
CA PHE A 112 27.60 13.57 7.35
C PHE A 112 28.80 14.50 7.14
N ASP A 113 30.02 13.98 6.99
CA ASP A 113 31.20 14.81 6.70
C ASP A 113 31.06 15.52 5.35
N GLU A 114 30.52 14.85 4.32
CA GLU A 114 30.24 15.47 3.03
C GLU A 114 29.15 16.55 3.15
N TYR A 115 28.08 16.27 3.85
CA TYR A 115 27.00 17.23 4.13
C TYR A 115 27.55 18.47 4.84
N MET A 116 28.34 18.31 5.90
CA MET A 116 28.95 19.42 6.63
C MET A 116 29.97 20.20 5.80
N ARG A 117 30.69 19.52 4.93
CA ARG A 117 31.63 20.17 3.96
C ARG A 117 30.86 21.08 3.00
N ASN A 118 29.74 20.64 2.49
CA ASN A 118 28.90 21.42 1.60
C ASN A 118 28.22 22.58 2.31
N ARG A 119 27.76 22.38 3.52
CA ARG A 119 27.05 23.38 4.33
C ARG A 119 27.96 24.49 4.86
N MET A 120 29.11 24.14 5.40
CA MET A 120 30.03 25.09 6.04
C MET A 120 31.04 25.70 5.04
N GLY A 121 31.16 25.10 3.87
CA GLY A 121 32.11 25.51 2.84
C GLY A 121 33.57 25.06 3.11
N PRO A 122 34.45 25.24 2.12
CA PRO A 122 35.81 24.72 2.17
C PRO A 122 36.73 25.44 3.15
N LEU A 123 36.36 26.66 3.58
CA LEU A 123 37.17 27.51 4.47
C LEU A 123 36.88 27.30 5.97
N ALA A 124 35.95 26.43 6.32
CA ALA A 124 35.67 26.15 7.73
C ALA A 124 36.88 25.51 8.41
N SER A 125 37.37 26.17 9.47
CA SER A 125 38.57 25.75 10.21
C SER A 125 38.36 24.42 10.94
N ARG A 126 37.14 24.07 11.30
CA ARG A 126 36.75 22.82 11.94
C ARG A 126 35.34 22.47 11.57
N ARG A 127 35.09 21.20 11.26
CA ARG A 127 33.72 20.62 11.14
C ARG A 127 33.53 19.62 12.26
N PRO A 128 32.39 19.59 12.93
CA PRO A 128 32.09 18.59 13.95
C PRO A 128 32.01 17.20 13.29
N SER A 129 32.45 16.17 14.00
CA SER A 129 32.10 14.79 13.66
C SER A 129 30.62 14.52 13.88
N LEU A 130 30.11 13.42 13.30
CA LEU A 130 28.70 13.02 13.51
C LEU A 130 28.40 12.86 15.00
N GLY A 131 29.31 12.27 15.78
CA GLY A 131 29.15 12.08 17.22
C GLY A 131 29.08 13.39 17.99
N GLU A 132 29.97 14.34 17.71
CA GLU A 132 29.97 15.68 18.34
C GLU A 132 28.67 16.45 18.00
N ALA A 133 28.26 16.45 16.74
CA ALA A 133 27.03 17.09 16.30
C ALA A 133 25.76 16.45 16.91
N PHE A 134 25.77 15.10 17.03
CA PHE A 134 24.69 14.36 17.67
C PHE A 134 24.54 14.73 19.15
N GLU A 135 25.65 14.74 19.87
CA GLU A 135 25.66 15.10 21.31
C GLU A 135 25.21 16.55 21.54
N GLU A 136 25.68 17.47 20.71
CA GLU A 136 25.25 18.89 20.75
C GLU A 136 23.75 19.00 20.44
N TYR A 137 23.26 18.30 19.43
CA TYR A 137 21.87 18.41 18.99
C TYR A 137 20.87 17.75 19.96
N PHE A 138 21.15 16.53 20.42
CA PHE A 138 20.24 15.76 21.26
C PHE A 138 20.53 15.93 22.77
N GLY A 139 21.70 16.41 23.17
CA GLY A 139 22.11 16.53 24.57
C GLY A 139 22.45 15.19 25.23
N MET A 140 22.77 14.16 24.43
CA MET A 140 23.10 12.81 24.87
C MET A 140 24.15 12.17 23.95
N PRO A 141 24.95 11.20 24.45
CA PRO A 141 25.92 10.50 23.61
C PRO A 141 25.25 9.76 22.47
N MET A 142 25.90 9.75 21.30
CA MET A 142 25.43 9.00 20.15
C MET A 142 25.44 7.47 20.44
N PRO A 143 24.35 6.74 20.10
CA PRO A 143 24.30 5.30 20.29
C PRO A 143 25.48 4.57 19.62
N PRO A 144 25.97 3.47 20.22
CA PRO A 144 27.09 2.71 19.65
C PRO A 144 26.75 2.08 18.29
N THR A 145 25.49 1.73 18.09
CA THR A 145 24.95 1.18 16.83
C THR A 145 23.96 2.17 16.22
N LEU A 146 24.11 2.44 14.93
CA LEU A 146 23.21 3.27 14.15
C LEU A 146 22.48 2.42 13.11
N ASN A 147 21.39 2.96 12.59
CA ASN A 147 20.65 2.41 11.46
C ASN A 147 20.10 0.98 11.66
N GLN A 148 19.79 0.63 12.92
CA GLN A 148 19.17 -0.68 13.22
C GLN A 148 17.71 -0.75 12.78
N THR A 149 17.06 0.40 12.67
CA THR A 149 15.71 0.55 12.16
C THR A 149 15.63 1.81 11.30
N GLN A 150 14.73 1.78 10.34
CA GLN A 150 14.54 2.87 9.39
C GLN A 150 13.07 3.20 9.26
N SER A 151 12.80 4.42 8.79
CA SER A 151 11.49 4.82 8.30
C SER A 151 11.61 5.71 7.07
N MET A 152 10.53 5.86 6.36
CA MET A 152 10.41 6.70 5.18
C MET A 152 9.46 7.86 5.44
N GLU A 153 9.67 8.97 4.78
CA GLU A 153 8.87 10.18 4.93
C GLU A 153 8.66 10.85 3.57
N LEU A 154 7.40 10.99 3.18
CA LEU A 154 7.00 11.75 2.00
C LEU A 154 6.47 13.11 2.45
N ILE A 155 7.07 14.20 1.97
CA ILE A 155 6.69 15.56 2.32
C ILE A 155 6.26 16.26 1.03
N ALA A 156 5.00 16.68 0.92
CA ALA A 156 4.49 17.20 -0.34
C ALA A 156 3.44 18.29 -0.17
N GLY A 157 3.28 19.16 -1.16
CA GLY A 157 2.19 20.14 -1.20
C GLY A 157 0.81 19.53 -1.33
N SER A 158 0.72 18.36 -1.92
CA SER A 158 -0.48 17.50 -1.96
C SER A 158 -0.09 16.09 -2.36
N VAL A 159 -0.99 15.14 -2.17
CA VAL A 159 -0.73 13.73 -2.51
C VAL A 159 -1.92 13.18 -3.27
N ASP A 160 -1.69 12.43 -4.34
CA ASP A 160 -2.79 11.82 -5.08
C ASP A 160 -3.29 10.53 -4.42
N VAL A 161 -4.48 10.10 -4.82
CA VAL A 161 -5.15 8.92 -4.23
C VAL A 161 -4.34 7.64 -4.47
N ALA A 162 -3.67 7.51 -5.62
CA ALA A 162 -2.88 6.33 -5.93
C ALA A 162 -1.65 6.23 -4.99
N THR A 163 -1.00 7.36 -4.73
CA THR A 163 0.11 7.46 -3.78
C THR A 163 -0.32 7.12 -2.36
N LEU A 164 -1.48 7.64 -1.90
CA LEU A 164 -2.00 7.32 -0.57
C LEU A 164 -2.36 5.83 -0.43
N LYS A 165 -2.90 5.21 -1.48
CA LYS A 165 -3.12 3.76 -1.51
C LYS A 165 -1.82 2.96 -1.40
N ALA A 166 -0.76 3.38 -2.09
CA ALA A 166 0.55 2.75 -2.00
C ALA A 166 1.15 2.88 -0.59
N VAL A 167 1.07 4.07 0.02
CA VAL A 167 1.50 4.32 1.41
C VAL A 167 0.74 3.43 2.39
N ARG A 168 -0.60 3.38 2.27
CA ARG A 168 -1.42 2.49 3.10
C ARG A 168 -0.96 1.04 2.99
N ARG A 169 -0.71 0.56 1.76
CA ARG A 169 -0.26 -0.80 1.53
C ARG A 169 1.11 -1.10 2.17
N LEU A 170 2.02 -0.14 2.17
CA LEU A 170 3.30 -0.28 2.88
C LEU A 170 3.09 -0.37 4.39
N ARG A 171 2.27 0.52 4.98
CA ARG A 171 1.94 0.50 6.42
C ARG A 171 1.29 -0.82 6.86
N GLU A 172 0.39 -1.38 6.05
CA GLU A 172 -0.25 -2.68 6.31
C GLU A 172 0.73 -3.87 6.28
N ASN A 173 1.91 -3.69 5.73
CA ASN A 173 3.00 -4.67 5.71
C ASN A 173 4.14 -4.27 6.67
N ASP A 174 3.83 -3.49 7.71
CA ASP A 174 4.76 -3.06 8.74
C ASP A 174 5.97 -2.26 8.22
N ILE A 175 5.84 -1.64 7.04
CA ILE A 175 6.86 -0.75 6.49
C ILE A 175 6.56 0.67 6.97
N PRO A 176 7.41 1.26 7.83
CA PRO A 176 7.15 2.55 8.44
C PRO A 176 7.35 3.67 7.44
N ILE A 177 6.25 4.28 7.01
CA ILE A 177 6.21 5.44 6.11
C ILE A 177 5.22 6.47 6.64
N SER A 178 5.65 7.73 6.74
CA SER A 178 4.79 8.88 7.04
C SER A 178 4.60 9.75 5.80
N VAL A 179 3.49 10.50 5.78
CA VAL A 179 3.19 11.47 4.73
C VAL A 179 2.83 12.78 5.39
N HIS A 180 3.53 13.84 5.04
CA HIS A 180 3.29 15.20 5.53
C HIS A 180 2.83 16.08 4.37
N VAL A 181 1.67 16.70 4.56
CA VAL A 181 1.12 17.65 3.58
C VAL A 181 1.46 19.06 4.05
N VAL A 182 2.14 19.79 3.18
CA VAL A 182 2.59 21.17 3.42
C VAL A 182 1.70 22.12 2.64
N SER A 183 1.06 23.04 3.35
CA SER A 183 0.25 24.10 2.73
C SER A 183 0.79 25.47 3.13
N SER A 184 0.93 26.36 2.15
CA SER A 184 1.40 27.73 2.37
C SER A 184 0.33 28.75 2.00
N TYR A 185 0.25 29.84 2.74
CA TYR A 185 -0.78 30.86 2.62
C TYR A 185 -0.18 32.26 2.70
N LYS A 186 -0.72 33.19 1.92
CA LYS A 186 -0.30 34.59 1.95
C LYS A 186 -1.09 35.39 3.01
N SER A 187 -0.37 36.07 3.87
CA SER A 187 -0.94 36.99 4.89
C SER A 187 -0.22 38.34 4.82
N GLY A 188 -0.70 39.25 3.98
CA GLY A 188 0.00 40.53 3.72
C GLY A 188 1.38 40.31 3.09
N SER A 189 2.45 40.74 3.74
CA SER A 189 3.84 40.54 3.33
C SER A 189 4.40 39.17 3.78
N GLU A 190 3.72 38.48 4.70
CA GLU A 190 4.17 37.22 5.30
C GLU A 190 3.61 36.03 4.57
N THR A 191 4.32 34.90 4.66
CA THR A 191 3.83 33.59 4.23
C THR A 191 3.71 32.70 5.47
N LEU A 192 2.52 32.16 5.68
CA LEU A 192 2.24 31.20 6.73
C LEU A 192 2.31 29.80 6.14
N MET A 193 2.78 28.85 6.92
CA MET A 193 2.87 27.45 6.51
C MET A 193 2.17 26.57 7.53
N THR A 194 1.49 25.53 7.05
CA THR A 194 1.00 24.44 7.88
C THR A 194 1.61 23.14 7.39
N VAL A 195 1.96 22.26 8.32
CA VAL A 195 2.38 20.88 8.02
C VAL A 195 1.44 19.97 8.79
N ALA A 196 0.78 19.07 8.07
CA ALA A 196 -0.14 18.11 8.65
C ALA A 196 0.29 16.69 8.26
N GLU A 197 0.45 15.81 9.23
CA GLU A 197 0.64 14.40 8.93
C GLU A 197 -0.67 13.82 8.41
N TRP A 198 -0.61 13.15 7.26
CA TRP A 198 -1.72 12.39 6.76
C TRP A 198 -1.90 11.12 7.62
N MET A 199 -2.96 11.11 8.37
CA MET A 199 -3.39 9.97 9.14
C MET A 199 -4.43 9.21 8.33
N ASP A 200 -4.30 7.91 8.24
CA ASP A 200 -5.32 7.05 7.67
C ASP A 200 -6.52 6.98 8.61
N VAL A 201 -7.19 8.13 8.76
CA VAL A 201 -8.46 8.16 9.45
C VAL A 201 -9.45 7.51 8.49
N GLU A 202 -9.76 6.24 8.71
CA GLU A 202 -10.96 5.67 8.14
C GLU A 202 -12.13 6.55 8.59
N SER A 203 -12.55 7.46 7.71
CA SER A 203 -13.79 8.19 7.95
C SER A 203 -14.90 7.16 8.07
N PRO A 204 -15.63 7.08 9.19
CA PRO A 204 -16.74 6.15 9.32
C PRO A 204 -17.83 6.38 8.26
N ALA A 205 -17.81 7.55 7.60
CA ALA A 205 -18.72 7.94 6.52
C ALA A 205 -18.23 7.47 5.12
N GLU A 206 -16.95 7.09 4.96
CA GLU A 206 -16.39 6.60 3.70
C GLU A 206 -16.02 5.12 3.74
N ARG A 207 -16.63 4.37 4.62
CA ARG A 207 -16.85 2.96 4.34
C ARG A 207 -18.13 2.84 3.48
N PRO A 208 -18.05 2.97 2.15
CA PRO A 208 -18.92 2.11 1.42
C PRO A 208 -18.34 0.75 1.77
N ILE A 209 -19.16 -0.07 2.41
CA ILE A 209 -19.08 -1.52 2.30
C ILE A 209 -19.35 -1.80 0.80
N SER A 210 -18.51 -1.27 -0.05
CA SER A 210 -18.56 -1.54 -1.46
C SER A 210 -17.73 -2.79 -1.60
N VAL A 211 -18.40 -3.87 -1.83
CA VAL A 211 -17.87 -5.12 -2.37
C VAL A 211 -16.76 -4.85 -3.41
N ARG A 212 -16.81 -3.73 -4.09
CA ARG A 212 -15.84 -3.21 -5.04
C ARG A 212 -14.45 -2.92 -4.43
N ALA A 213 -14.35 -2.20 -3.31
CA ALA A 213 -13.06 -1.90 -2.70
C ALA A 213 -12.40 -3.18 -2.14
N GLN A 214 -13.23 -4.08 -1.59
CA GLN A 214 -12.74 -5.38 -1.11
C GLN A 214 -12.34 -6.31 -2.26
N LEU A 215 -13.02 -6.24 -3.41
CA LEU A 215 -12.64 -6.96 -4.62
C LEU A 215 -11.40 -6.36 -5.29
N GLU A 216 -11.22 -5.04 -5.27
CA GLU A 216 -9.98 -4.39 -5.76
C GLU A 216 -8.76 -4.77 -4.93
N GLU A 217 -8.85 -4.72 -3.61
CA GLU A 217 -7.77 -5.21 -2.72
C GLU A 217 -7.51 -6.71 -2.94
N LEU A 218 -8.60 -7.48 -3.08
CA LEU A 218 -8.55 -8.90 -3.34
C LEU A 218 -7.89 -9.19 -4.69
N HIS A 219 -8.24 -8.45 -5.71
CA HIS A 219 -7.77 -8.62 -7.07
C HIS A 219 -6.26 -8.32 -7.21
N ILE A 220 -5.81 -7.18 -6.72
CA ILE A 220 -4.40 -6.76 -6.83
C ILE A 220 -3.46 -7.67 -6.04
N ALA A 221 -3.80 -7.98 -4.79
CA ALA A 221 -2.96 -8.83 -3.94
C ALA A 221 -2.92 -10.30 -4.41
N THR A 222 -3.96 -10.73 -5.12
CA THR A 222 -4.13 -12.14 -5.46
C THR A 222 -3.79 -12.45 -6.90
N MET A 223 -3.86 -11.50 -7.82
CA MET A 223 -3.46 -11.74 -9.21
C MET A 223 -1.98 -12.12 -9.31
N ALA A 224 -1.10 -11.44 -8.61
CA ALA A 224 0.33 -11.81 -8.57
C ALA A 224 0.57 -13.18 -7.90
N ALA A 225 -0.18 -13.50 -6.83
CA ALA A 225 -0.07 -14.80 -6.15
C ALA A 225 -0.68 -15.93 -6.99
N VAL A 226 -1.77 -15.66 -7.71
CA VAL A 226 -2.45 -16.63 -8.61
C VAL A 226 -1.63 -16.86 -9.87
N GLU A 227 -1.07 -15.84 -10.50
CA GLU A 227 -0.17 -16.01 -11.65
C GLU A 227 1.04 -16.86 -11.27
N ASN A 228 1.66 -16.60 -10.13
CA ASN A 228 2.77 -17.44 -9.64
C ASN A 228 2.34 -18.88 -9.32
N SER A 229 1.18 -19.06 -8.69
CA SER A 229 0.67 -20.38 -8.32
C SER A 229 0.17 -21.16 -9.53
N THR A 230 -0.49 -20.50 -10.48
CA THR A 230 -0.95 -21.08 -11.73
C THR A 230 0.24 -21.47 -12.61
N SER A 231 1.27 -20.63 -12.70
CA SER A 231 2.51 -20.92 -13.42
C SER A 231 3.26 -22.12 -12.81
N ARG A 232 3.33 -22.23 -11.48
CA ARG A 232 3.94 -23.37 -10.78
C ARG A 232 3.16 -24.65 -10.99
N LEU A 233 1.83 -24.61 -10.93
CA LEU A 233 0.97 -25.77 -11.17
C LEU A 233 1.05 -26.25 -12.63
N LEU A 234 1.02 -25.34 -13.60
CA LEU A 234 1.16 -25.65 -15.01
C LEU A 234 2.53 -26.27 -15.31
N THR A 235 3.59 -25.73 -14.71
CA THR A 235 4.96 -26.30 -14.83
C THR A 235 5.06 -27.69 -14.19
N HIS A 236 4.35 -27.93 -13.09
CA HIS A 236 4.31 -29.24 -12.42
C HIS A 236 3.55 -30.29 -13.24
N ILE A 237 2.42 -29.89 -13.84
CA ILE A 237 1.61 -30.73 -14.71
C ILE A 237 2.38 -31.12 -15.99
N ASP A 238 3.10 -30.19 -16.59
CA ASP A 238 3.92 -30.45 -17.79
C ASP A 238 5.09 -31.41 -17.50
N ARG A 239 5.66 -31.40 -16.31
CA ARG A 239 6.72 -32.31 -15.87
C ARG A 239 6.24 -33.74 -15.58
N GLN A 240 4.95 -33.94 -15.29
CA GLN A 240 4.38 -35.27 -15.00
C GLN A 240 3.71 -35.95 -16.20
N ARG A 241 3.79 -35.37 -17.41
CA ARG A 241 3.22 -35.97 -18.61
C ARG A 241 4.00 -37.22 -19.03
N PRO A 242 3.35 -38.40 -19.16
CA PRO A 242 3.93 -39.53 -19.83
C PRO A 242 4.07 -39.20 -21.33
N ARG A 243 5.22 -39.50 -21.91
CA ARG A 243 5.56 -39.21 -23.32
C ARG A 243 4.78 -40.03 -24.39
N HIS A 244 3.74 -40.74 -24.01
CA HIS A 244 2.96 -41.60 -24.96
C HIS A 244 1.47 -41.50 -24.69
N SER A 245 0.77 -40.67 -25.45
CA SER A 245 -0.52 -41.00 -26.08
C SER A 245 -0.97 -39.80 -26.94
N GLY A 246 -1.14 -40.07 -28.23
CA GLY A 246 -1.80 -39.14 -29.13
C GLY A 246 -3.25 -38.93 -28.72
N HIS A 247 -3.77 -37.74 -29.01
CA HIS A 247 -5.10 -37.23 -28.73
C HIS A 247 -5.35 -36.70 -27.30
N SER A 248 -5.07 -35.45 -27.13
CA SER A 248 -5.93 -34.38 -26.57
C SER A 248 -5.05 -33.13 -26.28
N GLY A 249 -5.41 -32.05 -26.92
CA GLY A 249 -4.79 -30.74 -26.70
C GLY A 249 -4.83 -30.30 -25.24
N PRO A 250 -4.09 -29.26 -24.89
CA PRO A 250 -3.93 -28.82 -23.51
C PRO A 250 -5.26 -28.40 -22.91
N PHE A 251 -5.71 -29.14 -21.91
CA PHE A 251 -6.97 -28.88 -21.20
C PHE A 251 -7.03 -27.52 -20.44
N PHE A 252 -5.95 -26.73 -20.44
CA PHE A 252 -5.80 -25.60 -19.52
C PHE A 252 -5.22 -24.31 -20.12
N THR A 253 -5.19 -24.15 -21.42
CA THR A 253 -4.61 -22.94 -22.03
C THR A 253 -5.63 -22.12 -22.80
N LYS A 254 -6.44 -21.34 -22.12
CA LYS A 254 -7.41 -20.29 -22.54
C LYS A 254 -8.87 -20.71 -22.38
N GLY A 255 -9.62 -19.93 -21.61
CA GLY A 255 -11.07 -19.98 -21.47
C GLY A 255 -11.53 -20.37 -20.05
N ALA A 256 -12.80 -20.71 -19.93
CA ALA A 256 -13.54 -20.97 -18.70
C ALA A 256 -12.85 -21.89 -17.65
N HIS A 257 -11.97 -22.78 -18.07
CA HIS A 257 -11.22 -23.66 -17.15
C HIS A 257 -10.16 -22.91 -16.32
N ALA A 258 -9.45 -21.97 -16.94
CA ALA A 258 -8.46 -21.15 -16.25
C ALA A 258 -9.16 -20.22 -15.24
N ASP A 259 -10.31 -19.69 -15.61
CA ASP A 259 -11.12 -18.84 -14.74
C ASP A 259 -11.67 -19.60 -13.54
N ILE A 260 -12.13 -20.84 -13.71
CA ILE A 260 -12.59 -21.68 -12.59
C ILE A 260 -11.43 -22.02 -11.65
N LEU A 261 -10.25 -22.33 -12.17
CA LEU A 261 -9.09 -22.61 -11.32
C LEU A 261 -8.67 -21.35 -10.55
N CYS A 262 -8.66 -20.19 -11.20
CA CYS A 262 -8.42 -18.90 -10.59
C CYS A 262 -9.40 -18.63 -9.45
N PHE A 263 -10.71 -18.81 -9.71
CA PHE A 263 -11.74 -18.69 -8.70
C PHE A 263 -11.52 -19.62 -7.49
N VAL A 264 -11.18 -20.87 -7.71
CA VAL A 264 -10.93 -21.84 -6.63
C VAL A 264 -9.74 -21.44 -5.78
N LEU A 265 -8.65 -21.00 -6.39
CA LEU A 265 -7.46 -20.52 -5.69
C LEU A 265 -7.75 -19.26 -4.87
N LEU A 266 -8.64 -18.41 -5.37
CA LEU A 266 -9.04 -17.15 -4.74
C LEU A 266 -9.94 -17.38 -3.52
N PHE A 267 -10.99 -18.16 -3.67
CA PHE A 267 -12.08 -18.20 -2.71
C PHE A 267 -12.03 -19.37 -1.74
N MET A 268 -11.59 -20.56 -2.17
CA MET A 268 -11.61 -21.75 -1.30
C MET A 268 -10.76 -21.61 -0.02
N PRO A 269 -9.57 -21.00 -0.04
CA PRO A 269 -8.76 -20.81 1.18
C PRO A 269 -9.42 -19.88 2.22
N ARG A 270 -10.35 -19.01 1.78
CA ARG A 270 -10.99 -17.99 2.62
C ARG A 270 -12.21 -18.48 3.39
N PHE A 271 -12.79 -19.60 2.98
CA PHE A 271 -13.88 -20.19 3.75
C PHE A 271 -13.36 -20.70 5.09
N THR A 272 -13.95 -20.24 6.18
CA THR A 272 -13.68 -20.73 7.53
C THR A 272 -14.61 -21.89 7.89
N ALA A 273 -15.73 -22.03 7.17
CA ALA A 273 -16.71 -23.06 7.35
C ALA A 273 -16.13 -24.47 7.10
N SER A 274 -16.63 -25.45 7.86
CA SER A 274 -16.29 -26.86 7.67
C SER A 274 -16.92 -27.47 6.43
N TYR A 275 -17.97 -26.83 5.89
CA TYR A 275 -18.70 -27.28 4.71
C TYR A 275 -19.22 -26.07 3.89
N VAL A 276 -18.97 -26.09 2.57
CA VAL A 276 -19.37 -25.02 1.66
C VAL A 276 -20.35 -25.60 0.62
N PRO A 277 -21.62 -25.14 0.58
CA PRO A 277 -22.60 -25.59 -0.40
C PRO A 277 -22.17 -25.25 -1.84
N TYR A 278 -22.44 -26.16 -2.76
CA TYR A 278 -22.18 -25.93 -4.19
C TYR A 278 -22.93 -24.69 -4.72
N SER A 279 -24.18 -24.53 -4.31
CA SER A 279 -25.03 -23.39 -4.72
C SER A 279 -24.44 -22.03 -4.29
N LEU A 280 -23.74 -21.98 -3.14
CA LEU A 280 -23.02 -20.78 -2.72
C LEU A 280 -21.82 -20.50 -3.63
N LEU A 281 -21.04 -21.52 -3.96
CA LEU A 281 -19.89 -21.37 -4.87
C LEU A 281 -20.32 -20.97 -6.27
N GLU A 282 -21.45 -21.49 -6.75
CA GLU A 282 -22.03 -21.11 -8.04
C GLU A 282 -22.46 -19.64 -8.06
N ALA A 283 -23.22 -19.21 -7.05
CA ALA A 283 -23.66 -17.82 -6.92
C ALA A 283 -22.47 -16.84 -6.79
N LEU A 284 -21.44 -17.24 -6.05
CA LEU A 284 -20.23 -16.45 -5.86
C LEU A 284 -19.43 -16.35 -7.19
N TYR A 285 -19.35 -17.44 -7.94
CA TYR A 285 -18.70 -17.45 -9.26
C TYR A 285 -19.41 -16.54 -10.26
N ASP A 286 -20.74 -16.65 -10.34
CA ASP A 286 -21.56 -15.82 -11.24
C ASP A 286 -21.37 -14.33 -10.93
N ARG A 287 -21.36 -13.99 -9.67
CA ARG A 287 -21.14 -12.62 -9.25
C ARG A 287 -19.72 -12.14 -9.58
N TRP A 288 -18.71 -12.95 -9.30
CA TRP A 288 -17.31 -12.63 -9.60
C TRP A 288 -17.09 -12.39 -11.09
N VAL A 289 -17.63 -13.24 -11.96
CA VAL A 289 -17.55 -13.07 -13.42
C VAL A 289 -18.18 -11.76 -13.87
N ASN A 290 -19.39 -11.44 -13.38
CA ASN A 290 -20.11 -10.22 -13.75
C ASN A 290 -19.39 -8.94 -13.24
N GLU A 291 -18.83 -8.99 -12.05
CA GLU A 291 -18.10 -7.85 -11.48
C GLU A 291 -16.75 -7.63 -12.15
N GLU A 292 -16.02 -8.68 -12.49
CA GLU A 292 -14.77 -8.61 -13.26
C GLU A 292 -15.00 -7.97 -14.64
N GLU A 293 -16.06 -8.35 -15.35
CA GLU A 293 -16.41 -7.75 -16.64
C GLU A 293 -16.81 -6.27 -16.49
N ALA A 294 -17.64 -5.95 -15.50
CA ALA A 294 -18.16 -4.61 -15.30
C ALA A 294 -17.09 -3.60 -14.87
N TYR A 295 -16.10 -4.01 -14.06
CA TYR A 295 -15.16 -3.10 -13.43
C TYR A 295 -13.77 -3.11 -14.06
N TYR A 296 -13.35 -4.23 -14.64
CA TYR A 296 -11.99 -4.40 -15.17
C TYR A 296 -11.95 -4.63 -16.68
N GLY A 297 -13.13 -4.75 -17.32
CA GLY A 297 -13.23 -5.05 -18.75
C GLY A 297 -12.70 -6.45 -19.10
N THR A 298 -12.46 -7.30 -18.10
CA THR A 298 -11.91 -8.64 -18.31
C THR A 298 -13.08 -9.57 -18.60
N GLN A 299 -13.21 -10.03 -19.83
CA GLN A 299 -14.20 -11.06 -20.18
C GLN A 299 -13.83 -12.39 -19.56
N ARG A 300 -14.54 -12.75 -18.49
CA ARG A 300 -14.51 -14.08 -17.90
C ARG A 300 -15.81 -14.80 -18.25
N VAL A 301 -15.74 -16.08 -18.58
CA VAL A 301 -16.89 -16.80 -19.10
C VAL A 301 -17.23 -17.98 -18.19
N LYS A 302 -18.47 -17.99 -17.69
CA LYS A 302 -19.01 -19.22 -17.09
C LYS A 302 -19.24 -20.24 -18.22
N PRO A 303 -18.71 -21.47 -18.11
CA PRO A 303 -18.95 -22.49 -19.12
C PRO A 303 -20.44 -22.80 -19.19
N ALA A 304 -20.99 -22.79 -20.40
CA ALA A 304 -22.40 -23.08 -20.65
C ALA A 304 -22.83 -24.48 -20.16
N HIS A 305 -21.87 -25.41 -20.12
CA HIS A 305 -22.10 -26.79 -19.64
C HIS A 305 -20.91 -27.26 -18.81
N GLY A 306 -21.17 -28.11 -17.82
CA GLY A 306 -20.16 -28.81 -17.05
C GLY A 306 -19.44 -28.00 -15.96
N PHE A 307 -19.97 -26.81 -15.56
CA PHE A 307 -19.38 -26.00 -14.50
C PHE A 307 -19.12 -26.80 -13.22
N ALA A 308 -20.10 -27.60 -12.77
CA ALA A 308 -19.95 -28.42 -11.57
C ALA A 308 -18.81 -29.44 -11.67
N GLN A 309 -18.62 -30.04 -12.84
CA GLN A 309 -17.54 -31.01 -13.07
C GLN A 309 -16.18 -30.32 -13.09
N GLN A 310 -16.07 -29.17 -13.74
CA GLN A 310 -14.86 -28.38 -13.82
C GLN A 310 -14.48 -27.79 -12.45
N LEU A 311 -15.42 -27.27 -11.70
CA LEU A 311 -15.24 -26.80 -10.33
C LEU A 311 -14.76 -27.94 -9.43
N LYS A 312 -15.38 -29.12 -9.53
CA LYS A 312 -14.97 -30.33 -8.79
C LYS A 312 -13.54 -30.74 -9.12
N HIS A 313 -13.16 -30.66 -10.38
CA HIS A 313 -11.80 -30.96 -10.83
C HIS A 313 -10.79 -29.94 -10.27
N ALA A 314 -11.07 -28.65 -10.39
CA ALA A 314 -10.22 -27.58 -9.87
C ALA A 314 -10.03 -27.67 -8.35
N ILE A 315 -11.10 -27.89 -7.59
CA ILE A 315 -11.02 -28.05 -6.11
C ILE A 315 -10.21 -29.31 -5.75
N ARG A 316 -10.31 -30.39 -6.51
CA ARG A 316 -9.49 -31.59 -6.28
C ARG A 316 -8.01 -31.31 -6.50
N MET A 317 -7.66 -30.51 -7.51
CA MET A 317 -6.28 -30.12 -7.82
C MET A 317 -5.67 -29.24 -6.73
N VAL A 318 -6.42 -28.26 -6.24
CA VAL A 318 -5.98 -27.36 -5.17
C VAL A 318 -5.88 -28.10 -3.82
N GLY A 319 -6.73 -29.10 -3.61
CA GLY A 319 -6.74 -29.91 -2.39
C GLY A 319 -7.49 -29.27 -1.22
N GLY A 320 -7.37 -29.90 -0.04
CA GLY A 320 -7.98 -29.37 1.21
C GLY A 320 -9.49 -29.58 1.35
N TRP A 321 -10.19 -29.98 0.28
CA TRP A 321 -11.64 -30.12 0.27
C TRP A 321 -12.08 -31.43 -0.41
N ARG A 322 -13.22 -31.97 0.06
CA ARG A 322 -13.80 -33.21 -0.47
C ARG A 322 -15.28 -33.01 -0.79
N TRP A 323 -15.70 -33.42 -1.97
CA TRP A 323 -17.13 -33.43 -2.35
C TRP A 323 -17.93 -34.38 -1.46
N GLY A 324 -19.11 -33.91 -1.02
CA GLY A 324 -20.02 -34.68 -0.21
C GLY A 324 -21.41 -34.07 -0.17
N ARG A 325 -22.29 -34.76 0.58
CA ARG A 325 -23.64 -34.30 0.87
C ARG A 325 -23.78 -34.18 2.37
N LYS A 326 -24.43 -33.13 2.83
CA LYS A 326 -24.66 -32.86 4.26
C LYS A 326 -26.08 -32.31 4.45
N TYR A 327 -26.70 -32.66 5.57
CA TYR A 327 -27.87 -31.91 6.02
C TYR A 327 -27.43 -30.58 6.58
N TRP A 328 -28.19 -29.56 6.24
CA TRP A 328 -27.91 -28.21 6.72
C TRP A 328 -28.39 -28.09 8.16
N ASP A 329 -27.52 -27.74 9.06
CA ASP A 329 -27.75 -27.64 10.51
C ASP A 329 -27.28 -26.29 11.08
N ASP A 330 -27.40 -25.20 10.29
CA ASP A 330 -26.95 -23.86 10.62
C ASP A 330 -25.48 -23.82 11.07
N ASP A 331 -24.56 -23.82 10.12
CA ASP A 331 -23.14 -23.62 10.39
C ASP A 331 -22.87 -22.12 10.55
N PRO A 332 -22.67 -21.58 11.79
CA PRO A 332 -22.47 -20.15 12.00
C PRO A 332 -21.23 -19.60 11.28
N SER A 333 -20.30 -20.45 10.91
CA SER A 333 -19.09 -20.03 10.17
C SER A 333 -19.41 -19.65 8.70
N LEU A 334 -20.52 -20.10 8.13
CA LEU A 334 -21.03 -19.61 6.84
C LEU A 334 -21.73 -18.26 6.96
N GLU A 335 -22.03 -17.80 8.14
CA GLU A 335 -22.47 -16.44 8.42
C GLU A 335 -21.33 -15.42 8.31
N ASN A 336 -20.18 -15.81 7.80
CA ASN A 336 -19.15 -14.86 7.45
C ASN A 336 -19.77 -13.86 6.44
N GLU A 337 -20.23 -12.75 6.98
CA GLU A 337 -20.94 -11.66 6.27
C GLU A 337 -20.24 -11.27 4.99
N ARG A 338 -18.91 -11.31 4.98
CA ARG A 338 -18.04 -10.98 3.86
C ARG A 338 -18.28 -11.86 2.63
N LEU A 339 -18.41 -13.18 2.82
CA LEU A 339 -18.63 -14.11 1.71
C LEU A 339 -20.09 -14.13 1.25
N ARG A 340 -21.03 -13.90 2.17
CA ARG A 340 -22.46 -13.75 1.85
C ARG A 340 -22.71 -12.49 1.03
N LEU A 341 -22.10 -11.37 1.39
CA LEU A 341 -22.15 -10.11 0.63
C LEU A 341 -21.57 -10.27 -0.78
N LEU A 342 -20.46 -11.03 -0.92
CA LEU A 342 -19.88 -11.36 -2.22
C LEU A 342 -20.80 -12.22 -3.07
N ALA A 343 -21.47 -13.21 -2.49
CA ALA A 343 -22.44 -14.07 -3.18
C ALA A 343 -23.78 -13.37 -3.51
N GLY A 344 -24.00 -12.15 -3.02
CA GLY A 344 -25.23 -11.38 -3.25
C GLY A 344 -26.45 -11.97 -2.57
N ARG A 345 -27.52 -12.22 -3.34
CA ARG A 345 -28.80 -12.74 -2.85
C ARG A 345 -28.83 -14.28 -2.73
N TRP A 346 -27.74 -14.93 -2.41
CA TRP A 346 -27.77 -16.37 -2.19
C TRP A 346 -28.71 -16.72 -1.05
N PRO A 347 -29.78 -17.52 -1.32
CA PRO A 347 -30.76 -17.85 -0.31
C PRO A 347 -30.16 -18.83 0.70
N MET A 348 -30.28 -18.53 1.99
CA MET A 348 -29.87 -19.46 3.03
C MET A 348 -30.68 -20.74 2.94
N PRO A 349 -30.02 -21.91 3.02
CA PRO A 349 -30.73 -23.19 3.08
C PRO A 349 -31.61 -23.28 4.31
N LYS A 350 -32.68 -24.04 4.21
CA LYS A 350 -33.52 -24.35 5.37
C LYS A 350 -32.84 -25.41 6.23
N ARG A 351 -33.00 -25.29 7.55
CA ARG A 351 -32.53 -26.31 8.51
C ARG A 351 -33.07 -27.69 8.12
N GLY A 352 -32.20 -28.71 8.09
CA GLY A 352 -32.52 -30.06 7.66
C GLY A 352 -32.57 -30.25 6.13
N GLN A 353 -32.31 -29.21 5.34
CA GLN A 353 -32.21 -29.33 3.88
C GLN A 353 -30.97 -30.13 3.50
N HIS A 354 -31.11 -31.07 2.57
CA HIS A 354 -30.00 -31.86 2.06
C HIS A 354 -29.25 -31.08 0.96
N LEU A 355 -27.97 -30.82 1.19
CA LEU A 355 -27.12 -30.03 0.28
C LEU A 355 -25.96 -30.86 -0.26
N SER A 356 -25.62 -30.58 -1.51
CA SER A 356 -24.35 -31.03 -2.11
C SER A 356 -23.30 -29.91 -2.02
N GLY A 357 -22.06 -30.25 -1.72
CA GLY A 357 -21.01 -29.24 -1.56
C GLY A 357 -19.66 -29.85 -1.24
N TYR A 358 -18.80 -29.05 -0.60
CA TYR A 358 -17.45 -29.41 -0.28
C TYR A 358 -17.19 -29.32 1.23
N ALA A 359 -16.76 -30.43 1.82
CA ALA A 359 -16.30 -30.48 3.21
C ALA A 359 -14.79 -30.28 3.28
N ARG A 360 -14.32 -29.56 4.29
CA ARG A 360 -12.88 -29.45 4.58
C ARG A 360 -12.34 -30.82 4.99
N LYS A 361 -11.15 -31.17 4.52
CA LYS A 361 -10.45 -32.40 4.88
C LYS A 361 -9.80 -32.29 6.26
#